data_386c07cbdaf9d26d39795c6899c7edc7
#
_entry.id   386c07cbdaf9d26d39795c6899c7edc7
#
_cell.length_a   1.000
_cell.length_b   1.000
_cell.length_c   1.000
_cell.angle_alpha   90.00
_cell.angle_beta   90.00
_cell.angle_gamma   90.00
#
_symmetry.space_group_name_H-M   'P 1'
#
loop_
_entity.id
_entity.type
_entity.pdbx_description
1 polymer ?
#
loop_
_entity_poly.entity_id
_entity_poly.type
_entity_poly.pdbx_seq_one_letter_code
_entity_poly.pdbx_strand_id
1 'polypeptide(L)'
;GEKRLNMADKRKIAFQGGPGAYSHMACNTHAPKHIPLPCESFSEMIAAVQNGDAELAMVPVENSTAGRVADIHHLLPESGLYIIGEHYQPVHHKLLGLKGVRPEQIKEVHSHEQGLAQCRKSLRAHGIKPVIHTDTAGAAKDIAALGEPHVGAVASALAAEIYNLDILDADILDENTNTTRFLIMSRDFQKAPDPTLPTMTTLIFEVRSVPAVLYKCLGGFATNNINLTKLESYMLNGSLKAARFYADCEGHIDSPAMKQALEELQFYCTDGGITVLGSYPANRG
;
A
#
# COMPACT_ATOMS: atom_id res chain seq x y z
N GLY A 1 7.23 -19.32 -36.80
CA GLY A 1 5.92 -19.39 -36.17
C GLY A 1 5.97 -18.74 -34.83
N GLU A 2 5.66 -17.43 -34.72
CA GLU A 2 5.44 -16.74 -33.45
C GLU A 2 4.20 -17.32 -32.81
N LYS A 3 4.37 -18.01 -31.66
CA LYS A 3 3.26 -18.36 -30.78
C LYS A 3 2.62 -17.07 -30.31
N ARG A 4 1.45 -16.70 -30.84
CA ARG A 4 0.55 -15.74 -30.23
C ARG A 4 0.27 -16.24 -28.80
N LEU A 5 0.90 -15.63 -27.79
CA LEU A 5 0.53 -15.82 -26.41
C LEU A 5 -0.93 -15.43 -26.25
N ASN A 6 -1.75 -16.39 -25.90
CA ASN A 6 -3.18 -16.21 -25.67
C ASN A 6 -3.35 -15.21 -24.52
N MET A 7 -4.21 -14.21 -24.66
CA MET A 7 -4.48 -13.19 -23.61
C MET A 7 -4.97 -13.79 -22.30
N ALA A 8 -5.42 -15.06 -22.30
CA ALA A 8 -5.83 -15.83 -21.12
C ALA A 8 -4.66 -16.27 -20.20
N ASP A 9 -3.41 -16.14 -20.67
CA ASP A 9 -2.21 -16.62 -19.95
C ASP A 9 -1.42 -15.49 -19.30
N LYS A 10 -1.93 -14.27 -19.33
CA LYS A 10 -1.27 -13.11 -18.70
C LYS A 10 -1.61 -13.06 -17.22
N ARG A 11 -0.58 -13.19 -16.38
CA ARG A 11 -0.65 -13.07 -14.93
C ARG A 11 -1.21 -11.70 -14.53
N LYS A 12 -2.09 -11.66 -13.53
CA LYS A 12 -2.71 -10.42 -13.05
C LYS A 12 -2.19 -10.05 -11.66
N ILE A 13 -2.17 -8.76 -11.38
CA ILE A 13 -1.92 -8.20 -10.05
C ILE A 13 -3.12 -7.35 -9.64
N ALA A 14 -3.80 -7.76 -8.56
CA ALA A 14 -4.98 -7.06 -8.06
C ALA A 14 -4.57 -5.84 -7.24
N PHE A 15 -5.33 -4.76 -7.36
CA PHE A 15 -5.18 -3.56 -6.54
C PHE A 15 -6.55 -2.95 -6.22
N GLN A 16 -6.67 -2.27 -5.08
CA GLN A 16 -7.87 -1.54 -4.73
C GLN A 16 -7.81 -0.13 -5.33
N GLY A 17 -8.85 0.25 -6.04
CA GLY A 17 -9.02 1.56 -6.69
C GLY A 17 -9.29 1.46 -8.18
N GLY A 18 -9.46 2.61 -8.80
CA GLY A 18 -9.71 2.72 -10.23
C GLY A 18 -8.44 2.85 -11.09
N PRO A 19 -8.58 2.72 -12.41
CA PRO A 19 -7.50 3.04 -13.35
C PRO A 19 -6.97 4.46 -13.13
N GLY A 20 -5.65 4.61 -13.05
CA GLY A 20 -4.99 5.88 -12.76
C GLY A 20 -4.68 6.13 -11.28
N ALA A 21 -5.13 5.28 -10.36
CA ALA A 21 -4.75 5.35 -8.95
C ALA A 21 -3.24 5.11 -8.74
N TYR A 22 -2.69 5.57 -7.61
CA TYR A 22 -1.29 5.29 -7.26
C TYR A 22 -1.01 3.80 -7.07
N SER A 23 -2.00 3.03 -6.61
CA SER A 23 -1.93 1.56 -6.58
C SER A 23 -1.76 0.96 -7.98
N HIS A 24 -2.42 1.53 -9.00
CA HIS A 24 -2.23 1.14 -10.41
C HIS A 24 -0.80 1.48 -10.89
N MET A 25 -0.29 2.67 -10.56
CA MET A 25 1.09 3.03 -10.87
C MET A 25 2.09 2.07 -10.21
N ALA A 26 1.87 1.72 -8.95
CA ALA A 26 2.70 0.76 -8.21
C ALA A 26 2.72 -0.62 -8.90
N CYS A 27 1.57 -1.10 -9.39
CA CYS A 27 1.48 -2.32 -10.20
C CYS A 27 2.35 -2.25 -11.45
N ASN A 28 2.23 -1.17 -12.21
CA ASN A 28 2.99 -0.97 -13.46
C ASN A 28 4.49 -0.89 -13.21
N THR A 29 4.91 -0.24 -12.13
CA THR A 29 6.32 -0.05 -11.79
C THR A 29 6.94 -1.34 -11.24
N HIS A 30 6.28 -1.99 -10.29
CA HIS A 30 6.83 -3.17 -9.60
C HIS A 30 6.68 -4.45 -10.43
N ALA A 31 5.55 -4.62 -11.09
CA ALA A 31 5.18 -5.86 -11.79
C ALA A 31 4.79 -5.59 -13.26
N PRO A 32 5.69 -5.05 -14.11
CA PRO A 32 5.37 -4.60 -15.47
C PRO A 32 4.92 -5.72 -16.41
N LYS A 33 5.12 -6.99 -16.02
CA LYS A 33 4.69 -8.17 -16.78
C LYS A 33 3.29 -8.63 -16.40
N HIS A 34 2.71 -8.11 -15.33
CA HIS A 34 1.36 -8.43 -14.89
C HIS A 34 0.35 -7.42 -15.43
N ILE A 35 -0.87 -7.88 -15.64
CA ILE A 35 -1.99 -6.99 -15.97
C ILE A 35 -2.59 -6.49 -14.65
N PRO A 36 -2.66 -5.18 -14.41
CA PRO A 36 -3.36 -4.64 -13.26
C PRO A 36 -4.86 -4.99 -13.28
N LEU A 37 -5.38 -5.53 -12.18
CA LEU A 37 -6.78 -5.85 -11.98
C LEU A 37 -7.37 -4.92 -10.93
N PRO A 38 -8.16 -3.91 -11.32
CA PRO A 38 -8.80 -3.00 -10.38
C PRO A 38 -9.91 -3.72 -9.60
N CYS A 39 -9.96 -3.48 -8.29
CA CYS A 39 -10.97 -3.98 -7.36
C CYS A 39 -11.61 -2.81 -6.61
N GLU A 40 -12.90 -2.90 -6.32
CA GLU A 40 -13.62 -1.81 -5.65
C GLU A 40 -13.26 -1.72 -4.16
N SER A 41 -12.88 -2.85 -3.54
CA SER A 41 -12.54 -2.91 -2.12
C SER A 41 -11.29 -3.75 -1.86
N PHE A 42 -10.69 -3.58 -0.68
CA PHE A 42 -9.60 -4.46 -0.22
C PHE A 42 -10.04 -5.91 -0.08
N SER A 43 -11.29 -6.16 0.32
CA SER A 43 -11.85 -7.51 0.40
C SER A 43 -11.92 -8.18 -0.96
N GLU A 44 -12.35 -7.48 -2.00
CA GLU A 44 -12.32 -7.99 -3.38
C GLU A 44 -10.90 -8.25 -3.88
N MET A 45 -9.98 -7.34 -3.61
CA MET A 45 -8.57 -7.51 -3.97
C MET A 45 -7.97 -8.78 -3.35
N ILE A 46 -8.21 -9.02 -2.06
CA ILE A 46 -7.77 -10.23 -1.36
C ILE A 46 -8.45 -11.47 -1.97
N ALA A 47 -9.77 -11.42 -2.16
CA ALA A 47 -10.53 -12.51 -2.74
C ALA A 47 -10.04 -12.87 -4.16
N ALA A 48 -9.69 -11.90 -4.98
CA ALA A 48 -9.15 -12.13 -6.32
C ALA A 48 -7.88 -12.98 -6.30
N VAL A 49 -7.00 -12.79 -5.31
CA VAL A 49 -5.80 -13.62 -5.16
C VAL A 49 -6.14 -14.98 -4.55
N GLN A 50 -7.01 -15.03 -3.54
CA GLN A 50 -7.45 -16.29 -2.91
C GLN A 50 -8.09 -17.23 -3.94
N ASN A 51 -8.94 -16.69 -4.82
CA ASN A 51 -9.67 -17.45 -5.84
C ASN A 51 -8.83 -17.79 -7.08
N GLY A 52 -7.66 -17.15 -7.25
CA GLY A 52 -6.79 -17.35 -8.41
C GLY A 52 -7.13 -16.48 -9.63
N ASP A 53 -8.00 -15.49 -9.48
CA ASP A 53 -8.30 -14.48 -10.51
C ASP A 53 -7.11 -13.54 -10.74
N ALA A 54 -6.28 -13.37 -9.71
CA ALA A 54 -4.99 -12.71 -9.75
C ALA A 54 -3.91 -13.56 -9.09
N GLU A 55 -2.67 -13.42 -9.54
CA GLU A 55 -1.50 -14.08 -8.94
C GLU A 55 -1.02 -13.31 -7.70
N LEU A 56 -1.04 -12.00 -7.78
CA LEU A 56 -0.51 -11.08 -6.77
C LEU A 56 -1.55 -10.04 -6.36
N ALA A 57 -1.35 -9.46 -5.18
CA ALA A 57 -2.02 -8.24 -4.75
C ALA A 57 -0.99 -7.15 -4.43
N MET A 58 -1.30 -5.91 -4.84
CA MET A 58 -0.57 -4.69 -4.48
C MET A 58 -1.31 -4.00 -3.32
N VAL A 59 -0.79 -4.15 -2.12
CA VAL A 59 -1.51 -3.86 -0.86
C VAL A 59 -0.91 -2.64 -0.17
N PRO A 60 -1.60 -1.47 -0.16
CA PRO A 60 -1.10 -0.30 0.55
C PRO A 60 -1.22 -0.50 2.07
N VAL A 61 -0.13 -0.29 2.81
CA VAL A 61 -0.13 -0.51 4.27
C VAL A 61 0.12 0.77 5.06
N GLU A 62 0.88 1.69 4.54
CA GLU A 62 1.16 2.96 5.18
C GLU A 62 1.54 4.05 4.19
N ASN A 63 1.28 5.28 4.58
CA ASN A 63 1.62 6.47 3.82
C ASN A 63 2.39 7.42 4.73
N SER A 64 3.46 8.03 4.23
CA SER A 64 4.36 8.89 5.03
C SER A 64 3.67 10.13 5.60
N THR A 65 2.56 10.56 5.01
CA THR A 65 1.81 11.75 5.42
C THR A 65 0.53 11.40 6.20
N ALA A 66 -0.18 10.35 5.75
CA ALA A 66 -1.48 9.95 6.32
C ALA A 66 -1.38 8.85 7.39
N GLY A 67 -0.22 8.20 7.53
CA GLY A 67 -0.03 7.10 8.48
C GLY A 67 -0.50 5.75 7.93
N ARG A 68 -0.91 4.86 8.84
CA ARG A 68 -1.33 3.51 8.45
C ARG A 68 -2.65 3.50 7.67
N VAL A 69 -2.78 2.57 6.75
CA VAL A 69 -4.05 2.27 6.07
C VAL A 69 -4.84 1.32 6.97
N ALA A 70 -5.72 1.86 7.82
CA ALA A 70 -6.38 1.12 8.89
C ALA A 70 -7.19 -0.08 8.39
N ASP A 71 -7.96 0.09 7.31
CA ASP A 71 -8.86 -0.93 6.79
C ASP A 71 -8.13 -2.20 6.37
N ILE A 72 -6.97 -2.07 5.71
CA ILE A 72 -6.20 -3.24 5.29
C ILE A 72 -5.58 -3.99 6.47
N HIS A 73 -5.18 -3.29 7.53
CA HIS A 73 -4.62 -3.93 8.71
C HIS A 73 -5.60 -4.85 9.43
N HIS A 74 -6.91 -4.59 9.34
CA HIS A 74 -7.94 -5.49 9.85
C HIS A 74 -8.09 -6.76 9.03
N LEU A 75 -7.79 -6.71 7.72
CA LEU A 75 -7.95 -7.82 6.80
C LEU A 75 -6.70 -8.72 6.70
N LEU A 76 -5.50 -8.17 6.90
CA LEU A 76 -4.24 -8.90 6.74
C LEU A 76 -4.16 -10.19 7.57
N PRO A 77 -4.52 -10.22 8.88
CA PRO A 77 -4.40 -11.42 9.70
C PRO A 77 -5.21 -12.61 9.18
N GLU A 78 -6.36 -12.33 8.58
CA GLU A 78 -7.32 -13.35 8.14
C GLU A 78 -7.26 -13.59 6.62
N SER A 79 -6.37 -12.91 5.92
CA SER A 79 -6.30 -12.98 4.44
C SER A 79 -5.85 -14.32 3.91
N GLY A 80 -5.06 -15.08 4.68
CA GLY A 80 -4.41 -16.30 4.20
C GLY A 80 -3.36 -16.08 3.12
N LEU A 81 -2.99 -14.81 2.87
CA LEU A 81 -1.97 -14.43 1.90
C LEU A 81 -0.63 -14.18 2.58
N TYR A 82 0.44 -14.30 1.81
CA TYR A 82 1.82 -14.09 2.27
C TYR A 82 2.48 -12.94 1.54
N ILE A 83 3.31 -12.19 2.27
CA ILE A 83 4.08 -11.09 1.74
C ILE A 83 5.35 -11.64 1.09
N ILE A 84 5.56 -11.29 -0.18
CA ILE A 84 6.72 -11.72 -0.96
C ILE A 84 7.62 -10.55 -1.39
N GLY A 85 7.22 -9.34 -1.12
CA GLY A 85 7.98 -8.14 -1.44
C GLY A 85 7.31 -6.87 -0.92
N GLU A 86 8.00 -5.75 -1.10
CA GLU A 86 7.49 -4.43 -0.81
C GLU A 86 7.86 -3.44 -1.92
N HIS A 87 7.08 -2.37 -2.04
CA HIS A 87 7.31 -1.30 -2.99
C HIS A 87 6.96 0.05 -2.36
N TYR A 88 7.82 1.04 -2.57
CA TYR A 88 7.59 2.42 -2.15
C TYR A 88 7.23 3.24 -3.37
N GLN A 89 5.98 3.74 -3.41
CA GLN A 89 5.45 4.55 -4.50
C GLN A 89 5.41 6.01 -4.09
N PRO A 90 6.20 6.89 -4.73
CA PRO A 90 6.05 8.32 -4.56
C PRO A 90 4.67 8.79 -5.01
N VAL A 91 4.04 9.65 -4.22
CA VAL A 91 2.74 10.24 -4.52
C VAL A 91 2.96 11.69 -4.95
N HIS A 92 3.02 11.90 -6.25
CA HIS A 92 3.23 13.21 -6.86
C HIS A 92 1.97 13.66 -7.59
N HIS A 93 1.11 14.37 -6.88
CA HIS A 93 -0.10 14.94 -7.47
C HIS A 93 0.23 15.98 -8.53
N LYS A 94 -0.59 16.01 -9.57
CA LYS A 94 -0.54 16.97 -10.67
C LYS A 94 -1.87 17.71 -10.77
N LEU A 95 -1.83 18.95 -11.19
CA LEU A 95 -3.03 19.66 -11.63
C LEU A 95 -3.37 19.22 -13.04
N LEU A 96 -4.54 18.63 -13.21
CA LEU A 96 -5.03 18.12 -14.48
C LEU A 96 -6.21 18.95 -14.99
N GLY A 97 -6.30 19.09 -16.30
CA GLY A 97 -7.43 19.73 -16.96
C GLY A 97 -7.70 19.13 -18.33
N LEU A 98 -8.77 19.57 -18.97
CA LEU A 98 -9.10 19.14 -20.33
C LEU A 98 -8.00 19.56 -21.31
N LYS A 99 -7.89 18.85 -22.41
CA LYS A 99 -6.94 19.15 -23.49
C LYS A 99 -7.05 20.60 -23.96
N GLY A 100 -5.91 21.28 -24.02
CA GLY A 100 -5.82 22.66 -24.50
C GLY A 100 -6.25 23.75 -23.52
N VAL A 101 -6.69 23.37 -22.31
CA VAL A 101 -7.01 24.34 -21.24
C VAL A 101 -5.72 24.87 -20.64
N ARG A 102 -5.69 26.16 -20.32
CA ARG A 102 -4.56 26.81 -19.64
C ARG A 102 -4.78 26.82 -18.12
N PRO A 103 -3.71 26.76 -17.31
CA PRO A 103 -3.82 26.74 -15.84
C PRO A 103 -4.68 27.88 -15.25
N GLU A 104 -4.61 29.07 -15.84
CA GLU A 104 -5.34 30.27 -15.37
C GLU A 104 -6.86 30.17 -15.55
N GLN A 105 -7.32 29.27 -16.41
CA GLN A 105 -8.74 29.02 -16.65
C GLN A 105 -9.38 28.17 -15.57
N ILE A 106 -8.58 27.41 -14.82
CA ILE A 106 -9.09 26.53 -13.75
C ILE A 106 -9.57 27.38 -12.56
N LYS A 107 -10.82 27.15 -12.16
CA LYS A 107 -11.47 27.84 -11.03
C LYS A 107 -11.79 26.89 -9.87
N GLU A 108 -11.98 25.61 -10.16
CA GLU A 108 -12.15 24.58 -9.15
C GLU A 108 -11.43 23.29 -9.53
N VAL A 109 -11.05 22.51 -8.51
CA VAL A 109 -10.41 21.20 -8.68
C VAL A 109 -11.07 20.19 -7.78
N HIS A 110 -11.25 18.99 -8.32
CA HIS A 110 -11.80 17.84 -7.62
C HIS A 110 -10.67 16.87 -7.27
N SER A 111 -10.69 16.34 -6.04
CA SER A 111 -9.79 15.28 -5.59
C SER A 111 -10.21 14.71 -4.24
N HIS A 112 -9.52 13.65 -3.81
CA HIS A 112 -9.64 13.16 -2.44
C HIS A 112 -9.17 14.23 -1.45
N GLU A 113 -9.79 14.27 -0.28
CA GLU A 113 -9.50 15.26 0.76
C GLU A 113 -8.00 15.38 1.09
N GLN A 114 -7.31 14.24 1.22
CA GLN A 114 -5.87 14.23 1.50
C GLN A 114 -5.04 14.83 0.36
N GLY A 115 -5.39 14.56 -0.90
CA GLY A 115 -4.73 15.15 -2.07
C GLY A 115 -4.88 16.67 -2.10
N LEU A 116 -6.10 17.16 -1.83
CA LEU A 116 -6.38 18.60 -1.73
C LEU A 116 -5.63 19.25 -0.58
N ALA A 117 -5.54 18.57 0.57
CA ALA A 117 -4.81 19.08 1.73
C ALA A 117 -3.31 19.29 1.45
N GLN A 118 -2.72 18.41 0.63
CA GLN A 118 -1.31 18.46 0.23
C GLN A 118 -1.00 19.54 -0.83
N CYS A 119 -2.04 20.12 -1.44
CA CYS A 119 -1.93 21.18 -2.46
C CYS A 119 -2.54 22.50 -1.96
N ARG A 120 -2.88 22.61 -0.70
CA ARG A 120 -3.69 23.73 -0.14
C ARG A 120 -3.09 25.09 -0.40
N LYS A 121 -1.78 25.26 -0.18
CA LYS A 121 -1.09 26.56 -0.36
C LYS A 121 -1.09 26.94 -1.85
N SER A 122 -0.73 26.00 -2.70
CA SER A 122 -0.68 26.21 -4.15
C SER A 122 -2.07 26.53 -4.71
N LEU A 123 -3.11 25.79 -4.34
CA LEU A 123 -4.49 26.06 -4.76
C LEU A 123 -4.97 27.45 -4.32
N ARG A 124 -4.67 27.83 -3.08
CA ARG A 124 -5.02 29.17 -2.56
C ARG A 124 -4.30 30.27 -3.30
N ALA A 125 -3.00 30.11 -3.60
CA ALA A 125 -2.21 31.10 -4.33
C ALA A 125 -2.77 31.35 -5.74
N HIS A 126 -3.34 30.34 -6.38
CA HIS A 126 -3.96 30.44 -7.72
C HIS A 126 -5.47 30.78 -7.67
N GLY A 127 -6.05 30.97 -6.47
CA GLY A 127 -7.48 31.25 -6.30
C GLY A 127 -8.40 30.10 -6.77
N ILE A 128 -7.91 28.86 -6.71
CA ILE A 128 -8.63 27.66 -7.15
C ILE A 128 -9.41 27.08 -5.95
N LYS A 129 -10.71 26.82 -6.16
CA LYS A 129 -11.60 26.23 -5.15
C LYS A 129 -11.42 24.71 -5.09
N PRO A 130 -11.11 24.12 -3.92
CA PRO A 130 -11.09 22.68 -3.76
C PRO A 130 -12.50 22.12 -3.62
N VAL A 131 -12.77 20.97 -4.27
CA VAL A 131 -14.02 20.20 -4.17
C VAL A 131 -13.66 18.74 -3.84
N ILE A 132 -14.21 18.25 -2.72
CA ILE A 132 -13.91 16.90 -2.24
C ILE A 132 -14.59 15.86 -3.14
N HIS A 133 -13.80 14.86 -3.55
CA HIS A 133 -14.22 13.67 -4.27
C HIS A 133 -13.82 12.42 -3.49
N THR A 134 -14.42 11.28 -3.80
CA THR A 134 -14.15 10.00 -3.11
C THR A 134 -12.71 9.50 -3.30
N ASP A 135 -12.12 9.75 -4.48
CA ASP A 135 -10.74 9.38 -4.80
C ASP A 135 -10.15 10.28 -5.90
N THR A 136 -8.82 10.24 -6.05
CA THR A 136 -8.09 11.08 -7.00
C THR A 136 -8.29 10.67 -8.45
N ALA A 137 -8.25 9.38 -8.74
CA ALA A 137 -8.40 8.86 -10.11
C ALA A 137 -9.84 9.00 -10.61
N GLY A 138 -10.82 8.75 -9.73
CA GLY A 138 -12.23 8.98 -9.99
C GLY A 138 -12.52 10.44 -10.29
N ALA A 139 -11.92 11.37 -9.57
CA ALA A 139 -12.03 12.80 -9.86
C ALA A 139 -11.54 13.13 -11.27
N ALA A 140 -10.37 12.62 -11.67
CA ALA A 140 -9.85 12.82 -13.02
C ALA A 140 -10.78 12.24 -14.10
N LYS A 141 -11.35 11.06 -13.87
CA LYS A 141 -12.34 10.43 -14.76
C LYS A 141 -13.56 11.31 -14.92
N ASP A 142 -14.10 11.80 -13.80
CA ASP A 142 -15.37 12.53 -13.80
C ASP A 142 -15.21 13.91 -14.43
N ILE A 143 -14.11 14.64 -14.23
CA ILE A 143 -13.88 15.93 -14.88
C ILE A 143 -13.67 15.76 -16.39
N ALA A 144 -13.05 14.67 -16.83
CA ALA A 144 -12.93 14.35 -18.25
C ALA A 144 -14.29 14.12 -18.90
N ALA A 145 -15.21 13.43 -18.21
CA ALA A 145 -16.58 13.20 -18.67
C ALA A 145 -17.45 14.47 -18.63
N LEU A 146 -17.23 15.34 -17.60
CA LEU A 146 -17.95 16.59 -17.42
C LEU A 146 -17.70 17.57 -18.58
N GLY A 147 -16.46 17.63 -19.08
CA GLY A 147 -16.11 18.45 -20.22
C GLY A 147 -16.11 19.97 -19.98
N GLU A 148 -16.06 20.43 -18.72
CA GLU A 148 -16.07 21.85 -18.36
C GLU A 148 -14.63 22.40 -18.26
N PRO A 149 -14.26 23.42 -19.08
CA PRO A 149 -12.86 23.87 -19.18
C PRO A 149 -12.33 24.58 -17.92
N HIS A 150 -13.20 24.97 -17.00
CA HIS A 150 -12.82 25.65 -15.76
C HIS A 150 -12.70 24.68 -14.56
N VAL A 151 -13.00 23.39 -14.76
CA VAL A 151 -12.94 22.35 -13.75
C VAL A 151 -11.74 21.45 -14.02
N GLY A 152 -10.87 21.30 -13.00
CA GLY A 152 -9.71 20.44 -13.02
C GLY A 152 -9.78 19.33 -11.99
N ALA A 153 -8.74 18.51 -11.96
CA ALA A 153 -8.53 17.50 -10.93
C ALA A 153 -7.10 17.58 -10.37
N VAL A 154 -6.95 17.12 -9.15
CA VAL A 154 -5.64 16.84 -8.56
C VAL A 154 -5.49 15.32 -8.48
N ALA A 155 -4.63 14.74 -9.31
CA ALA A 155 -4.46 13.30 -9.46
C ALA A 155 -3.07 12.95 -10.00
N SER A 156 -2.84 11.66 -10.29
CA SER A 156 -1.57 11.15 -10.81
C SER A 156 -1.34 11.49 -12.28
N ALA A 157 -0.08 11.44 -12.73
CA ALA A 157 0.26 11.53 -14.16
C ALA A 157 -0.37 10.39 -14.97
N LEU A 158 -0.49 9.19 -14.40
CA LEU A 158 -1.15 8.06 -15.05
C LEU A 158 -2.65 8.32 -15.28
N ALA A 159 -3.32 8.98 -14.35
CA ALA A 159 -4.72 9.38 -14.55
C ALA A 159 -4.87 10.39 -15.71
N ALA A 160 -3.93 11.32 -15.86
CA ALA A 160 -3.91 12.22 -17.00
C ALA A 160 -3.82 11.45 -18.33
N GLU A 161 -2.94 10.47 -18.41
CA GLU A 161 -2.77 9.64 -19.60
C GLU A 161 -4.03 8.83 -19.92
N ILE A 162 -4.56 8.10 -18.92
CA ILE A 162 -5.73 7.22 -19.09
C ILE A 162 -6.98 8.00 -19.52
N TYR A 163 -7.23 9.16 -18.90
CA TYR A 163 -8.44 9.95 -19.13
C TYR A 163 -8.25 11.08 -20.15
N ASN A 164 -7.12 11.06 -20.87
CA ASN A 164 -6.81 12.03 -21.93
C ASN A 164 -6.89 13.50 -21.47
N LEU A 165 -6.29 13.77 -20.32
CA LEU A 165 -6.16 15.10 -19.73
C LEU A 165 -4.76 15.66 -19.94
N ASP A 166 -4.63 16.98 -19.88
CA ASP A 166 -3.33 17.66 -19.85
C ASP A 166 -2.88 17.86 -18.41
N ILE A 167 -1.57 17.72 -18.16
CA ILE A 167 -0.93 18.14 -16.91
C ILE A 167 -0.70 19.66 -17.04
N LEU A 168 -1.46 20.42 -16.25
CA LEU A 168 -1.41 21.88 -16.27
C LEU A 168 -0.35 22.43 -15.31
N ASP A 169 -0.13 21.74 -14.20
CA ASP A 169 0.96 22.00 -13.26
C ASP A 169 1.48 20.67 -12.71
N ALA A 170 2.77 20.43 -12.92
CA ALA A 170 3.46 19.23 -12.46
C ALA A 170 3.90 19.31 -11.00
N ASP A 171 3.96 20.51 -10.42
CA ASP A 171 4.53 20.78 -9.10
C ASP A 171 3.49 21.41 -8.14
N ILE A 172 2.23 21.00 -8.25
CA ILE A 172 1.12 21.54 -7.45
C ILE A 172 1.23 21.21 -5.94
N LEU A 173 2.04 20.22 -5.56
CA LEU A 173 2.24 19.84 -4.16
C LEU A 173 2.93 20.94 -3.36
N ASP A 174 2.45 21.13 -2.13
CA ASP A 174 3.09 22.03 -1.17
C ASP A 174 4.43 21.49 -0.63
N GLU A 175 4.54 20.14 -0.56
CA GLU A 175 5.73 19.40 -0.13
C GLU A 175 5.84 18.05 -0.89
N ASN A 176 7.06 17.69 -1.33
CA ASN A 176 7.31 16.49 -2.15
C ASN A 176 7.79 15.29 -1.32
N THR A 177 7.25 15.08 -0.13
CA THR A 177 7.69 14.01 0.78
C THR A 177 6.70 12.84 0.88
N ASN A 178 5.62 12.86 0.11
CA ASN A 178 4.57 11.87 0.20
C ASN A 178 4.94 10.57 -0.53
N THR A 179 4.99 9.46 0.22
CA THR A 179 5.27 8.12 -0.30
C THR A 179 4.32 7.11 0.35
N THR A 180 3.79 6.20 -0.44
CA THR A 180 2.99 5.07 0.03
C THR A 180 3.83 3.79 -0.04
N ARG A 181 3.89 3.05 1.07
CA ARG A 181 4.45 1.72 1.12
C ARG A 181 3.38 0.68 0.79
N PHE A 182 3.68 -0.16 -0.18
CA PHE A 182 2.89 -1.30 -0.59
C PHE A 182 3.58 -2.60 -0.22
N LEU A 183 2.79 -3.61 0.13
CA LEU A 183 3.23 -5.00 0.22
C LEU A 183 2.76 -5.74 -1.04
N ILE A 184 3.60 -6.61 -1.57
CA ILE A 184 3.24 -7.53 -2.63
C ILE A 184 2.90 -8.86 -1.99
N MET A 185 1.67 -9.34 -2.18
CA MET A 185 1.18 -10.55 -1.53
C MET A 185 0.76 -11.60 -2.53
N SER A 186 0.97 -12.86 -2.17
CA SER A 186 0.61 -14.05 -2.94
C SER A 186 -0.03 -15.13 -2.06
N ARG A 187 -0.62 -16.16 -2.69
CA ARG A 187 -1.15 -17.33 -1.97
C ARG A 187 -0.07 -18.22 -1.35
N ASP A 188 1.11 -18.21 -1.96
CA ASP A 188 2.19 -19.12 -1.59
C ASP A 188 3.26 -18.36 -0.79
N PHE A 189 3.71 -18.96 0.31
CA PHE A 189 4.82 -18.45 1.08
C PHE A 189 6.13 -18.58 0.29
N GLN A 190 6.81 -17.46 0.09
CA GLN A 190 8.10 -17.42 -0.59
C GLN A 190 9.08 -16.62 0.26
N LYS A 191 10.18 -17.26 0.66
CA LYS A 191 11.25 -16.56 1.37
C LYS A 191 12.07 -15.71 0.40
N ALA A 192 12.71 -14.65 0.91
CA ALA A 192 13.77 -13.98 0.19
C ALA A 192 14.83 -15.00 -0.26
N PRO A 193 15.24 -14.98 -1.53
CA PRO A 193 16.11 -16.04 -2.08
C PRO A 193 17.53 -15.99 -1.52
N ASP A 194 18.00 -14.81 -1.09
CA ASP A 194 19.35 -14.61 -0.56
C ASP A 194 19.28 -14.05 0.87
N PRO A 195 19.57 -14.87 1.90
CA PRO A 195 19.53 -14.44 3.29
C PRO A 195 20.66 -13.46 3.67
N THR A 196 21.62 -13.21 2.80
CA THR A 196 22.71 -12.25 3.03
C THR A 196 22.34 -10.82 2.65
N LEU A 197 21.29 -10.67 1.84
CA LEU A 197 20.77 -9.36 1.45
C LEU A 197 19.79 -8.81 2.49
N PRO A 198 19.60 -7.48 2.55
CA PRO A 198 18.62 -6.87 3.42
C PRO A 198 17.24 -7.50 3.23
N THR A 199 16.70 -8.03 4.30
CA THR A 199 15.42 -8.76 4.33
C THR A 199 14.54 -8.23 5.44
N MET A 200 13.24 -8.20 5.19
CA MET A 200 12.20 -7.88 6.18
C MET A 200 11.41 -9.14 6.49
N THR A 201 11.17 -9.41 7.75
CA THR A 201 10.22 -10.44 8.20
C THR A 201 9.05 -9.78 8.89
N THR A 202 7.85 -10.05 8.39
CA THR A 202 6.59 -9.54 8.96
C THR A 202 5.85 -10.68 9.63
N LEU A 203 5.42 -10.44 10.86
CA LEU A 203 4.71 -11.43 11.65
C LEU A 203 3.56 -10.83 12.44
N ILE A 204 2.62 -11.70 12.78
CA ILE A 204 1.54 -11.44 13.73
C ILE A 204 1.71 -12.40 14.90
N PHE A 205 1.54 -11.90 16.12
CA PHE A 205 1.61 -12.73 17.28
C PHE A 205 0.51 -12.40 18.29
N GLU A 206 -0.03 -13.44 18.90
CA GLU A 206 -1.02 -13.38 19.97
C GLU A 206 -0.38 -13.73 21.31
N VAL A 207 -0.55 -12.84 22.28
CA VAL A 207 0.12 -12.95 23.58
C VAL A 207 -0.79 -13.54 24.65
N ARG A 208 -0.18 -14.25 25.60
CA ARG A 208 -0.87 -14.70 26.80
C ARG A 208 -1.15 -13.51 27.73
N SER A 209 -2.25 -13.59 28.49
CA SER A 209 -2.63 -12.53 29.44
C SER A 209 -1.77 -12.61 30.72
N VAL A 210 -0.55 -12.09 30.62
CA VAL A 210 0.37 -11.97 31.77
C VAL A 210 0.84 -10.52 31.91
N PRO A 211 1.18 -10.07 33.14
CA PRO A 211 1.67 -8.70 33.34
C PRO A 211 2.90 -8.37 32.51
N ALA A 212 2.93 -7.18 31.94
CA ALA A 212 4.04 -6.65 31.11
C ALA A 212 4.41 -7.55 29.92
N VAL A 213 3.44 -8.28 29.35
CA VAL A 213 3.69 -9.27 28.30
C VAL A 213 4.33 -8.66 27.07
N LEU A 214 3.90 -7.47 26.62
CA LEU A 214 4.49 -6.82 25.44
C LEU A 214 5.99 -6.54 25.64
N TYR A 215 6.36 -6.01 26.78
CA TYR A 215 7.78 -5.78 27.13
C TYR A 215 8.59 -7.09 27.07
N LYS A 216 8.04 -8.17 27.62
CA LYS A 216 8.68 -9.50 27.61
C LYS A 216 8.81 -10.05 26.18
N CYS A 217 7.78 -9.88 25.34
CA CYS A 217 7.83 -10.28 23.93
C CYS A 217 8.93 -9.55 23.15
N LEU A 218 9.11 -8.25 23.40
CA LEU A 218 10.11 -7.44 22.70
C LEU A 218 11.55 -7.75 23.16
N GLY A 219 11.71 -8.32 24.34
CA GLY A 219 13.02 -8.67 24.89
C GLY A 219 13.84 -9.59 24.01
N GLY A 220 13.23 -10.61 23.42
CA GLY A 220 13.91 -11.56 22.53
C GLY A 220 14.45 -10.91 21.25
N PHE A 221 13.73 -9.95 20.69
CA PHE A 221 14.23 -9.16 19.56
C PHE A 221 15.44 -8.30 19.95
N ALA A 222 15.36 -7.63 21.10
CA ALA A 222 16.42 -6.78 21.59
C ALA A 222 17.71 -7.58 21.88
N THR A 223 17.61 -8.72 22.57
CA THR A 223 18.77 -9.56 22.93
C THR A 223 19.42 -10.24 21.73
N ASN A 224 18.69 -10.41 20.63
CA ASN A 224 19.17 -10.97 19.37
C ASN A 224 19.53 -9.90 18.32
N ASN A 225 19.60 -8.62 18.71
CA ASN A 225 19.92 -7.49 17.83
C ASN A 225 19.01 -7.38 16.60
N ILE A 226 17.73 -7.70 16.76
CA ILE A 226 16.74 -7.54 15.70
C ILE A 226 16.01 -6.21 15.91
N ASN A 227 16.08 -5.36 14.89
CA ASN A 227 15.37 -4.11 14.87
C ASN A 227 13.91 -4.32 14.43
N LEU A 228 12.96 -3.75 15.18
CA LEU A 228 11.56 -3.66 14.75
C LEU A 228 11.34 -2.27 14.13
N THR A 229 10.89 -2.25 12.90
CA THR A 229 10.60 -1.00 12.17
C THR A 229 9.14 -0.60 12.27
N LYS A 230 8.27 -1.54 12.63
CA LYS A 230 6.84 -1.32 12.83
C LYS A 230 6.29 -2.25 13.91
N LEU A 231 5.41 -1.70 14.76
CA LEU A 231 4.64 -2.45 15.75
C LEU A 231 3.24 -1.86 15.83
N GLU A 232 2.24 -2.67 15.53
CA GLU A 232 0.82 -2.32 15.62
C GLU A 232 0.10 -3.26 16.57
N SER A 233 -0.91 -2.76 17.27
CA SER A 233 -1.73 -3.57 18.17
C SER A 233 -3.15 -3.73 17.65
N TYR A 234 -3.72 -4.90 17.87
CA TYR A 234 -5.11 -5.22 17.54
C TYR A 234 -5.88 -5.65 18.79
N MET A 235 -7.15 -5.26 18.86
CA MET A 235 -8.08 -5.78 19.83
C MET A 235 -8.73 -7.05 19.27
N LEU A 236 -8.91 -8.06 20.13
CA LEU A 236 -9.56 -9.31 19.77
C LEU A 236 -10.97 -9.39 20.36
N ASN A 237 -11.92 -9.88 19.57
CA ASN A 237 -13.26 -10.27 20.03
C ASN A 237 -14.00 -9.21 20.87
N GLY A 238 -13.93 -7.95 20.49
CA GLY A 238 -14.58 -6.86 21.21
C GLY A 238 -13.93 -6.51 22.56
N SER A 239 -12.81 -7.13 22.92
CA SER A 239 -12.01 -6.76 24.07
C SER A 239 -11.31 -5.42 23.84
N LEU A 240 -11.33 -4.56 24.85
CA LEU A 240 -10.55 -3.31 24.84
C LEU A 240 -9.06 -3.52 25.17
N LYS A 241 -8.64 -4.76 25.37
CA LYS A 241 -7.23 -5.13 25.63
C LYS A 241 -6.59 -5.62 24.34
N ALA A 242 -5.48 -5.02 23.96
CA ALA A 242 -4.67 -5.50 22.85
C ALA A 242 -4.02 -6.85 23.24
N ALA A 243 -4.28 -7.87 22.44
CA ALA A 243 -3.75 -9.22 22.62
C ALA A 243 -3.05 -9.76 21.38
N ARG A 244 -3.23 -9.13 20.24
CA ARG A 244 -2.59 -9.45 18.95
C ARG A 244 -1.75 -8.27 18.49
N PHE A 245 -0.56 -8.55 17.97
CA PHE A 245 0.36 -7.54 17.47
C PHE A 245 0.85 -7.92 16.06
N TYR A 246 1.07 -6.89 15.26
CA TYR A 246 1.72 -6.96 13.95
C TYR A 246 3.09 -6.31 14.08
N ALA A 247 4.13 -6.97 13.61
CA ALA A 247 5.49 -6.44 13.65
C ALA A 247 6.23 -6.63 12.32
N ASP A 248 6.94 -5.59 11.90
CA ASP A 248 7.96 -5.68 10.85
C ASP A 248 9.33 -5.73 11.53
N CYS A 249 10.10 -6.78 11.23
CA CYS A 249 11.42 -7.04 11.80
C CYS A 249 12.47 -7.05 10.69
N GLU A 250 13.60 -6.39 10.91
CA GLU A 250 14.75 -6.49 10.01
C GLU A 250 15.46 -7.84 10.20
N GLY A 251 15.59 -8.61 9.14
CA GLY A 251 16.28 -9.89 9.11
C GLY A 251 15.51 -10.98 8.39
N HIS A 252 16.25 -11.99 7.93
CA HIS A 252 15.71 -13.14 7.25
C HIS A 252 15.18 -14.18 8.25
N ILE A 253 14.06 -14.83 7.94
CA ILE A 253 13.41 -15.84 8.80
C ILE A 253 14.35 -17.00 9.18
N ASP A 254 15.26 -17.37 8.28
CA ASP A 254 16.21 -18.48 8.51
C ASP A 254 17.49 -18.04 9.22
N SER A 255 17.69 -16.75 9.51
CA SER A 255 18.86 -16.31 10.26
C SER A 255 18.86 -16.87 11.67
N PRO A 256 20.01 -17.21 12.25
CA PRO A 256 20.09 -17.72 13.63
C PRO A 256 19.48 -16.75 14.64
N ALA A 257 19.71 -15.44 14.46
CA ALA A 257 19.17 -14.40 15.33
C ALA A 257 17.64 -14.36 15.30
N MET A 258 17.03 -14.43 14.10
CA MET A 258 15.57 -14.43 13.95
C MET A 258 14.95 -15.68 14.54
N LYS A 259 15.53 -16.85 14.29
CA LYS A 259 15.05 -18.12 14.86
C LYS A 259 15.04 -18.07 16.39
N GLN A 260 16.13 -17.61 17.00
CA GLN A 260 16.24 -17.49 18.43
C GLN A 260 15.25 -16.46 18.99
N ALA A 261 15.07 -15.31 18.36
CA ALA A 261 14.09 -14.31 18.76
C ALA A 261 12.65 -14.85 18.70
N LEU A 262 12.31 -15.63 17.68
CA LEU A 262 10.98 -16.24 17.55
C LEU A 262 10.74 -17.37 18.58
N GLU A 263 11.76 -18.14 18.94
CA GLU A 263 11.68 -19.12 20.04
C GLU A 263 11.40 -18.44 21.38
N GLU A 264 12.09 -17.34 21.68
CA GLU A 264 11.85 -16.55 22.88
C GLU A 264 10.44 -15.92 22.87
N LEU A 265 10.01 -15.38 21.72
CA LEU A 265 8.68 -14.81 21.56
C LEU A 265 7.58 -15.85 21.83
N GLN A 266 7.73 -17.08 21.28
CA GLN A 266 6.74 -18.15 21.43
C GLN A 266 6.45 -18.48 22.88
N PHE A 267 7.41 -18.30 23.77
CA PHE A 267 7.24 -18.53 25.21
C PHE A 267 6.14 -17.65 25.82
N TYR A 268 5.94 -16.44 25.31
CA TYR A 268 4.93 -15.49 25.78
C TYR A 268 3.66 -15.47 24.93
N CYS A 269 3.64 -16.19 23.83
CA CYS A 269 2.49 -16.30 22.93
C CYS A 269 1.56 -17.46 23.33
N THR A 270 0.32 -17.42 22.83
CA THR A 270 -0.58 -18.55 22.86
C THR A 270 -0.06 -19.69 21.96
N ASP A 271 -0.58 -20.90 22.12
CA ASP A 271 -0.19 -22.02 21.25
C ASP A 271 -0.53 -21.72 19.80
N GLY A 272 0.47 -21.82 18.90
CA GLY A 272 0.31 -21.40 17.51
C GLY A 272 0.10 -19.91 17.32
N GLY A 273 0.37 -19.09 18.32
CA GLY A 273 0.10 -17.65 18.32
C GLY A 273 1.06 -16.81 17.48
N ILE A 274 2.05 -17.40 16.81
CA ILE A 274 2.92 -16.68 15.86
C ILE A 274 2.58 -17.08 14.44
N THR A 275 2.23 -16.11 13.62
CA THR A 275 2.02 -16.28 12.18
C THR A 275 3.02 -15.43 11.43
N VAL A 276 3.92 -16.05 10.66
CA VAL A 276 4.84 -15.35 9.77
C VAL A 276 4.09 -15.03 8.47
N LEU A 277 3.84 -13.75 8.22
CA LEU A 277 3.18 -13.31 6.99
C LEU A 277 4.13 -13.28 5.79
N GLY A 278 5.44 -13.12 6.03
CA GLY A 278 6.42 -13.13 4.97
C GLY A 278 7.83 -12.88 5.48
N SER A 279 8.81 -13.27 4.67
CA SER A 279 10.24 -12.93 4.83
C SER A 279 10.76 -12.61 3.43
N TYR A 280 10.85 -11.33 3.12
CA TYR A 280 10.95 -10.82 1.76
C TYR A 280 12.08 -9.81 1.63
N PRO A 281 12.62 -9.61 0.40
CA PRO A 281 13.64 -8.59 0.16
C PRO A 281 13.16 -7.22 0.60
N ALA A 282 13.97 -6.55 1.45
CA ALA A 282 13.69 -5.17 1.84
C ALA A 282 13.98 -4.23 0.66
N ASN A 283 13.02 -3.39 0.33
CA ASN A 283 13.20 -2.33 -0.66
C ASN A 283 13.50 -1.03 0.10
N ARG A 284 14.75 -0.77 0.33
CA ARG A 284 15.21 0.52 0.85
C ARG A 284 15.25 1.49 -0.33
N GLY A 285 14.13 2.20 -0.55
CA GLY A 285 14.02 3.24 -1.57
C GLY A 285 15.05 4.36 -1.42
#